data_c686120f019dd9390483623c914f14ba
#
_entry.id   c686120f019dd9390483623c914f14ba
#
_cell.length_a   1.000
_cell.length_b   1.000
_cell.length_c   1.000
_cell.angle_alpha   90.00
_cell.angle_beta   90.00
_cell.angle_gamma   90.00
#
_symmetry.space_group_name_H-M   'P 1'
#
loop_
_entity.id
_entity.type
_entity.pdbx_description
1 polymer ?
#
loop_
_entity_poly.entity_id
_entity_poly.type
_entity_poly.pdbx_seq_one_letter_code
_entity_poly.pdbx_strand_id
1 'polypeptide(L)'
;MKLQHYEINAGVALCRATHGAFLVDVRTPGEFHSGHIPGSVNLPLEHLETAPLPGGPLFVYCRSGQRSRTACRVLASRGVEAADLGGLLAYRGKLCRD
;
A
#
# COMPACT_ATOMS: atom_id res chain seq x y z
N MET A 1 9.40 14.83 8.60
CA MET A 1 8.49 13.70 8.63
C MET A 1 9.20 12.43 8.26
N LYS A 2 9.06 11.41 9.05
CA LYS A 2 9.82 10.18 8.91
C LYS A 2 8.96 9.12 8.24
N LEU A 3 9.41 8.61 7.08
CA LEU A 3 8.72 7.49 6.43
C LEU A 3 9.01 6.21 7.21
N GLN A 4 7.96 5.46 7.54
CA GLN A 4 8.11 4.17 8.18
C GLN A 4 8.20 3.09 7.10
N HIS A 5 9.10 2.15 7.31
CA HIS A 5 9.30 1.04 6.40
C HIS A 5 9.21 -0.26 7.16
N TYR A 6 8.41 -1.20 6.65
CA TYR A 6 8.26 -2.53 7.25
C TYR A 6 8.46 -3.59 6.17
N GLU A 7 9.00 -4.72 6.56
CA GLU A 7 8.97 -5.90 5.71
C GLU A 7 7.50 -6.28 5.48
N ILE A 8 7.15 -6.67 4.24
CA ILE A 8 5.75 -6.73 3.85
C ILE A 8 4.90 -7.69 4.69
N ASN A 9 5.44 -8.84 5.07
CA ASN A 9 4.67 -9.80 5.87
C ASN A 9 4.37 -9.23 7.26
N ALA A 10 5.36 -8.61 7.88
CA ALA A 10 5.19 -7.95 9.17
C ALA A 10 4.27 -6.73 9.04
N GLY A 11 4.42 -5.98 7.96
CA GLY A 11 3.62 -4.79 7.71
C GLY A 11 2.15 -5.10 7.50
N VAL A 12 1.84 -6.16 6.76
CA VAL A 12 0.45 -6.59 6.55
C VAL A 12 -0.18 -7.01 7.89
N ALA A 13 0.56 -7.75 8.70
CA ALA A 13 0.08 -8.15 10.01
C ALA A 13 -0.19 -6.93 10.90
N LEU A 14 0.71 -5.95 10.88
CA LEU A 14 0.55 -4.72 11.65
C LEU A 14 -0.66 -3.92 11.15
N CYS A 15 -0.84 -3.82 9.84
CA CYS A 15 -1.98 -3.13 9.25
C CYS A 15 -3.29 -3.74 9.75
N ARG A 16 -3.38 -5.07 9.71
CA ARG A 16 -4.58 -5.79 10.17
C ARG A 16 -4.84 -5.62 11.66
N ALA A 17 -3.80 -5.40 12.45
CA ALA A 17 -3.92 -5.17 13.89
C ALA A 17 -4.14 -3.70 14.25
N THR A 18 -4.08 -2.81 13.28
CA THR A 18 -4.20 -1.36 13.51
C THR A 18 -5.63 -0.92 13.20
N HIS A 19 -6.33 -0.41 14.20
CA HIS A 19 -7.70 0.04 14.04
C HIS A 19 -7.80 1.15 13.00
N GLY A 20 -8.72 0.99 12.06
CA GLY A 20 -8.98 2.00 11.03
C GLY A 20 -7.93 2.09 9.93
N ALA A 21 -6.94 1.20 9.91
CA ALA A 21 -5.90 1.21 8.89
C ALA A 21 -6.39 0.64 7.56
N PHE A 22 -5.77 1.12 6.47
CA PHE A 22 -6.03 0.65 5.12
C PHE A 22 -4.76 0.12 4.50
N LEU A 23 -4.87 -1.04 3.84
CA LEU A 23 -3.79 -1.61 3.05
C LEU A 23 -3.99 -1.16 1.61
N VAL A 24 -3.00 -0.48 1.03
CA VAL A 24 -3.13 0.20 -0.25
C VAL A 24 -2.16 -0.41 -1.26
N ASP A 25 -2.72 -0.87 -2.38
CA ASP A 25 -1.96 -1.37 -3.52
C ASP A 25 -1.85 -0.25 -4.56
N VAL A 26 -0.63 0.22 -4.83
CA VAL A 26 -0.41 1.34 -5.76
C VAL A 26 -0.01 0.88 -7.15
N ARG A 27 -0.19 -0.41 -7.44
CA ARG A 27 0.03 -0.96 -8.78
C ARG A 27 -1.12 -0.54 -9.70
N THR A 28 -0.98 -0.88 -10.99
CA THR A 28 -2.06 -0.62 -11.95
C THR A 28 -3.29 -1.47 -11.62
N PRO A 29 -4.48 -1.06 -12.10
CA PRO A 29 -5.68 -1.88 -11.92
C PRO A 29 -5.55 -3.30 -12.49
N GLY A 30 -4.88 -3.44 -13.63
CA GLY A 30 -4.67 -4.76 -14.22
C GLY A 30 -3.83 -5.66 -13.32
N GLU A 31 -2.75 -5.13 -12.76
CA GLU A 31 -1.95 -5.88 -11.80
C GLU A 31 -2.77 -6.26 -10.58
N PHE A 32 -3.55 -5.32 -10.05
CA PHE A 32 -4.39 -5.57 -8.88
C PHE A 32 -5.36 -6.72 -9.13
N HIS A 33 -6.04 -6.70 -10.27
CA HIS A 33 -7.01 -7.73 -10.60
C HIS A 33 -6.37 -9.09 -10.88
N SER A 34 -5.10 -9.13 -11.26
CA SER A 34 -4.40 -10.40 -11.47
C SER A 34 -4.00 -11.09 -10.17
N GLY A 35 -4.10 -10.40 -9.06
CA GLY A 35 -3.82 -10.94 -7.74
C GLY A 35 -3.35 -9.86 -6.79
N HIS A 36 -4.01 -9.74 -5.63
CA HIS A 36 -3.67 -8.73 -4.63
C HIS A 36 -3.86 -9.31 -3.23
N ILE A 37 -3.30 -8.63 -2.24
CA ILE A 37 -3.44 -9.06 -0.85
C ILE A 37 -4.89 -8.83 -0.41
N PRO A 38 -5.54 -9.84 0.20
CA PRO A 38 -6.93 -9.70 0.63
C PRO A 38 -7.11 -8.49 1.55
N GLY A 39 -8.16 -7.72 1.28
CA GLY A 39 -8.47 -6.51 2.05
C GLY A 39 -7.78 -5.25 1.56
N SER A 40 -6.87 -5.35 0.58
CA SER A 40 -6.23 -4.15 0.06
C SER A 40 -7.18 -3.40 -0.89
N VAL A 41 -6.98 -2.08 -0.97
CA VAL A 41 -7.67 -1.23 -1.93
C VAL A 41 -6.65 -0.75 -2.96
N ASN A 42 -7.10 -0.64 -4.20
CA ASN A 42 -6.23 -0.21 -5.30
C ASN A 42 -6.29 1.31 -5.47
N LEU A 43 -5.17 1.97 -5.23
CA LEU A 43 -5.01 3.39 -5.51
C LEU A 43 -3.76 3.52 -6.38
N PRO A 44 -3.91 3.43 -7.72
CA PRO A 44 -2.75 3.45 -8.60
C PRO A 44 -1.89 4.70 -8.41
N LEU A 45 -0.57 4.52 -8.45
CA LEU A 45 0.38 5.61 -8.25
C LEU A 45 0.08 6.80 -9.18
N GLU A 46 -0.30 6.52 -10.44
CA GLU A 46 -0.53 7.56 -11.44
C GLU A 46 -1.68 8.51 -11.08
N HIS A 47 -2.58 8.11 -10.18
CA HIS A 47 -3.72 8.94 -9.76
C HIS A 47 -3.59 9.43 -8.32
N LEU A 48 -2.51 9.10 -7.65
CA LEU A 48 -2.41 9.28 -6.20
C LEU A 48 -2.34 10.75 -5.77
N GLU A 49 -1.89 11.65 -6.65
CA GLU A 49 -1.81 13.06 -6.32
C GLU A 49 -3.18 13.70 -6.11
N THR A 50 -4.21 13.18 -6.79
CA THR A 50 -5.54 13.79 -6.78
C THR A 50 -6.63 12.87 -6.27
N ALA A 51 -6.36 11.58 -6.12
CA ALA A 51 -7.40 10.62 -5.70
C ALA A 51 -7.87 10.92 -4.27
N PRO A 52 -9.16 10.69 -3.99
CA PRO A 52 -9.62 10.69 -2.59
C PRO A 52 -8.87 9.63 -1.79
N LEU A 53 -8.50 9.96 -0.57
CA LEU A 53 -7.73 9.05 0.28
C LEU A 53 -8.57 8.53 1.44
N PRO A 54 -8.36 7.26 1.84
CA PRO A 54 -8.99 6.75 3.06
C PRO A 54 -8.57 7.56 4.27
N GLY A 55 -9.44 7.64 5.25
CA GLY A 55 -9.25 8.51 6.41
C GLY A 55 -8.56 7.87 7.60
N GLY A 56 -7.74 6.87 7.40
CA GLY A 56 -7.01 6.21 8.48
C GLY A 56 -5.53 6.03 8.14
N PRO A 57 -4.79 5.32 8.99
CA PRO A 57 -3.39 5.00 8.68
C PRO A 57 -3.29 4.19 7.38
N LEU A 58 -2.33 4.53 6.52
CA LEU A 58 -2.14 3.86 5.24
C LEU A 58 -0.87 3.00 5.25
N PHE A 59 -1.01 1.77 4.80
CA PHE A 59 0.10 0.83 4.61
C PHE A 59 0.15 0.50 3.13
N VAL A 60 1.25 0.82 2.46
CA VAL A 60 1.33 0.89 1.00
C VAL A 60 2.30 -0.15 0.46
N TYR A 61 1.88 -0.86 -0.59
CA TYR A 61 2.77 -1.82 -1.25
C TYR A 61 2.62 -1.72 -2.77
N CYS A 62 3.62 -2.22 -3.48
CA CYS A 62 3.57 -2.39 -4.92
C CYS A 62 4.12 -3.77 -5.28
N ARG A 63 4.68 -3.95 -6.48
CA ARG A 63 5.21 -5.24 -6.88
C ARG A 63 6.60 -5.49 -6.28
N SER A 64 7.53 -4.54 -6.47
CA SER A 64 8.95 -4.71 -6.09
C SER A 64 9.47 -3.64 -5.14
N GLY A 65 8.64 -2.66 -4.76
CA GLY A 65 9.01 -1.65 -3.77
C GLY A 65 9.34 -0.27 -4.32
N GLN A 66 9.54 -0.11 -5.62
CA GLN A 66 9.89 1.19 -6.20
C GLN A 66 8.71 2.15 -6.20
N ARG A 67 7.57 1.69 -6.69
CA ARG A 67 6.35 2.52 -6.76
C ARG A 67 5.81 2.85 -5.37
N SER A 68 5.89 1.91 -4.43
CA SER A 68 5.42 2.17 -3.06
C SER A 68 6.26 3.24 -2.38
N ARG A 69 7.57 3.27 -2.63
CA ARG A 69 8.42 4.32 -2.11
C ARG A 69 8.01 5.69 -2.66
N THR A 70 7.80 5.77 -3.97
CA THR A 70 7.33 7.00 -4.62
C THR A 70 5.95 7.40 -4.09
N ALA A 71 5.06 6.42 -3.94
CA ALA A 71 3.72 6.65 -3.42
C ALA A 71 3.77 7.28 -2.02
N CYS A 72 4.63 6.79 -1.15
CA CYS A 72 4.75 7.35 0.19
C CYS A 72 5.24 8.80 0.16
N ARG A 73 6.11 9.15 -0.79
CA ARG A 73 6.54 10.54 -0.97
C ARG A 73 5.39 11.43 -1.44
N VAL A 74 4.59 10.93 -2.38
CA VAL A 74 3.40 11.65 -2.86
C VAL A 74 2.42 11.86 -1.71
N LEU A 75 2.17 10.83 -0.93
CA LEU A 75 1.27 10.92 0.23
C LEU A 75 1.80 11.90 1.28
N ALA A 76 3.11 11.88 1.53
CA ALA A 76 3.70 12.83 2.46
C ALA A 76 3.50 14.27 1.99
N SER A 77 3.59 14.54 0.68
CA SER A 77 3.35 15.88 0.14
C SER A 77 1.89 16.30 0.30
N ARG A 78 0.98 15.35 0.50
CA ARG A 78 -0.44 15.60 0.79
C ARG A 78 -0.73 15.62 2.29
N GLY A 79 0.32 15.59 3.13
CA GLY A 79 0.16 15.62 4.59
C GLY A 79 -0.17 14.28 5.21
N VAL A 80 0.01 13.18 4.48
CA VAL A 80 -0.32 11.83 4.96
C VAL A 80 0.95 11.04 5.18
N GLU A 81 1.18 10.60 6.41
CA GLU A 81 2.27 9.66 6.70
C GLU A 81 1.78 8.25 6.40
N ALA A 82 2.49 7.56 5.54
CA ALA A 82 2.15 6.20 5.15
C ALA A 82 3.33 5.27 5.47
N ALA A 83 3.03 4.02 5.77
CA ALA A 83 4.06 3.00 5.94
C ALA A 83 4.33 2.34 4.60
N ASP A 84 5.59 2.22 4.23
CA ASP A 84 6.04 1.57 3.00
C ASP A 84 6.32 0.11 3.30
N LEU A 85 5.55 -0.80 2.69
CA LEU A 85 5.69 -2.23 2.88
C LEU A 85 6.52 -2.90 1.79
N GLY A 86 6.95 -2.13 0.80
CA GLY A 86 7.77 -2.68 -0.27
C GLY A 86 6.98 -3.51 -1.27
N GLY A 87 7.49 -4.68 -1.60
CA GLY A 87 7.02 -5.44 -2.76
C GLY A 87 6.23 -6.69 -2.44
N LEU A 88 5.15 -6.89 -3.17
CA LEU A 88 4.30 -8.07 -3.12
C LEU A 88 5.08 -9.36 -3.39
N LEU A 89 6.19 -9.27 -4.13
CA LEU A 89 7.01 -10.45 -4.45
C LEU A 89 7.54 -11.17 -3.20
N ALA A 90 7.69 -10.46 -2.09
CA ALA A 90 8.15 -11.04 -0.84
C ALA A 90 7.01 -11.50 0.08
N TYR A 91 5.76 -11.28 -0.33
CA TYR A 91 4.61 -11.65 0.48
C TYR A 91 4.38 -13.17 0.41
N ARG A 92 4.20 -13.80 1.57
CA ARG A 92 4.04 -15.25 1.67
C ARG A 92 2.61 -15.70 1.85
N GLY A 93 1.66 -14.77 1.97
CA GLY A 93 0.25 -15.11 2.12
C GLY A 93 -0.42 -15.38 0.78
N LYS A 94 -1.68 -15.74 0.84
CA LYS A 94 -2.49 -15.98 -0.37
C LYS A 94 -2.97 -14.68 -0.96
N LEU A 95 -3.09 -14.66 -2.28
CA LEU A 95 -3.63 -13.51 -3.00
C LEU A 95 -5.06 -13.82 -3.46
N CYS A 96 -5.85 -12.78 -3.61
CA CYS A 96 -7.20 -12.89 -4.18
C CYS A 96 -7.28 -12.11 -5.49
N ARG A 97 -8.35 -12.35 -6.27
CA ARG A 97 -8.51 -11.76 -7.60
C ARG A 97 -9.85 -11.06 -7.79
N ASP A 98 -10.58 -10.86 -6.77
CA ASP A 98 -11.90 -10.23 -6.85
C ASP A 98 -11.86 -8.72 -7.05
#